data_0841fbf00f6ba70de4b7eaa9d1d2aa69
#
_entry.id   0841fbf00f6ba70de4b7eaa9d1d2aa69
#
_cell.length_a   1.000
_cell.length_b   1.000
_cell.length_c   1.000
_cell.angle_alpha   90.00
_cell.angle_beta   90.00
_cell.angle_gamma   90.00
#
_symmetry.space_group_name_H-M   'P 1'
#
loop_
_entity.id
_entity.type
_entity.pdbx_description
1 polymer ?
#
loop_
_entity_poly.entity_id
_entity_poly.type
_entity_poly.pdbx_seq_one_letter_code
_entity_poly.pdbx_strand_id
1 'polypeptide(L)'
;MKITSFLFGLVFAVAVICVLLLTFGVSFRGSGPVKYNAATETTITGTIEQVEDFACPVNDGEIGSHIKVRTATGIVEVHLAPARIMRAHDIKFAAGERVEVWGSKVHYKGAEDVIAREVTRGTDFYQFRDQSGKLVLVQY
;
A
#
# COMPACT_ATOMS: atom_id res chain seq x y z
N MET A 1 -12.68 35.69 -46.26
CA MET A 1 -13.59 34.58 -46.00
C MET A 1 -12.95 33.28 -45.51
N LYS A 2 -11.68 33.03 -45.74
CA LYS A 2 -10.99 31.79 -45.25
C LYS A 2 -10.51 31.84 -43.82
N ILE A 3 -10.33 33.02 -43.22
CA ILE A 3 -9.82 33.19 -41.83
C ILE A 3 -10.92 32.94 -40.79
N THR A 4 -12.16 33.31 -41.08
CA THR A 4 -13.32 33.12 -40.18
C THR A 4 -13.67 31.64 -39.99
N SER A 5 -13.56 30.80 -41.05
CA SER A 5 -13.80 29.36 -40.95
C SER A 5 -12.71 28.66 -40.15
N PHE A 6 -11.47 29.12 -40.21
CA PHE A 6 -10.36 28.55 -39.45
C PHE A 6 -10.50 28.86 -37.92
N LEU A 7 -10.87 30.09 -37.61
CA LEU A 7 -11.15 30.50 -36.22
C LEU A 7 -12.33 29.74 -35.60
N PHE A 8 -13.41 29.51 -36.35
CA PHE A 8 -14.55 28.72 -35.89
C PHE A 8 -14.20 27.25 -35.61
N GLY A 9 -13.37 26.66 -36.50
CA GLY A 9 -12.88 25.30 -36.33
C GLY A 9 -11.99 25.15 -35.10
N LEU A 10 -11.10 26.14 -34.83
CA LEU A 10 -10.23 26.13 -33.68
C LEU A 10 -10.98 26.27 -32.36
N VAL A 11 -11.97 27.17 -32.28
CA VAL A 11 -12.82 27.38 -31.10
C VAL A 11 -13.66 26.12 -30.80
N PHE A 12 -14.19 25.46 -31.83
CA PHE A 12 -14.96 24.24 -31.68
C PHE A 12 -14.09 23.07 -31.20
N ALA A 13 -12.88 22.93 -31.72
CA ALA A 13 -11.91 21.90 -31.28
C ALA A 13 -11.54 22.09 -29.81
N VAL A 14 -11.26 23.30 -29.35
CA VAL A 14 -10.93 23.62 -27.96
C VAL A 14 -12.13 23.34 -27.04
N ALA A 15 -13.35 23.69 -27.45
CA ALA A 15 -14.55 23.43 -26.68
C ALA A 15 -14.81 21.91 -26.50
N VAL A 16 -14.60 21.11 -27.55
CA VAL A 16 -14.74 19.65 -27.50
C VAL A 16 -13.69 19.02 -26.58
N ILE A 17 -12.45 19.49 -26.62
CA ILE A 17 -11.37 19.02 -25.73
C ILE A 17 -11.69 19.38 -24.27
N CYS A 18 -12.18 20.59 -23.99
CA CYS A 18 -12.59 20.98 -22.63
C CYS A 18 -13.75 20.13 -22.11
N VAL A 19 -14.74 19.82 -22.94
CA VAL A 19 -15.89 18.94 -22.56
C VAL A 19 -15.41 17.51 -22.31
N LEU A 20 -14.49 16.98 -23.12
CA LEU A 20 -13.90 15.65 -22.91
C LEU A 20 -13.08 15.60 -21.62
N LEU A 21 -12.32 16.63 -21.29
CA LEU A 21 -11.57 16.70 -20.03
C LEU A 21 -12.49 16.81 -18.79
N LEU A 22 -13.69 17.40 -18.93
CA LEU A 22 -14.67 17.49 -17.87
C LEU A 22 -15.47 16.19 -17.69
N THR A 23 -15.68 15.42 -18.77
CA THR A 23 -16.40 14.15 -18.72
C THR A 23 -15.50 12.95 -18.32
N PHE A 24 -14.24 12.97 -18.75
CA PHE A 24 -13.21 12.10 -18.19
C PHE A 24 -12.58 12.79 -16.98
N GLY A 25 -13.36 12.97 -15.93
CA GLY A 25 -12.84 13.46 -14.66
C GLY A 25 -11.64 12.61 -14.25
N VAL A 26 -10.43 13.11 -14.53
CA VAL A 26 -9.22 12.57 -13.94
C VAL A 26 -9.34 12.88 -12.46
N SER A 27 -9.96 11.94 -11.73
CA SER A 27 -9.92 11.96 -10.28
C SER A 27 -8.46 11.74 -9.89
N PHE A 28 -7.71 12.83 -9.75
CA PHE A 28 -6.51 12.83 -8.93
C PHE A 28 -6.98 12.57 -7.49
N ARG A 29 -7.26 11.29 -7.19
CA ARG A 29 -7.30 10.86 -5.81
C ARG A 29 -5.87 10.98 -5.31
N GLY A 30 -5.56 12.10 -4.70
CA GLY A 30 -4.37 12.24 -3.89
C GLY A 30 -4.40 11.09 -2.89
N SER A 31 -3.38 10.23 -2.94
CA SER A 31 -3.21 9.18 -1.95
C SER A 31 -2.95 9.89 -0.62
N GLY A 32 -4.00 10.09 0.16
CA GLY A 32 -3.85 10.52 1.55
C GLY A 32 -3.03 9.51 2.33
N PRO A 33 -2.59 9.85 3.56
CA PRO A 33 -1.83 8.93 4.38
C PRO A 33 -2.61 7.63 4.56
N VAL A 34 -1.97 6.51 4.25
CA VAL A 34 -2.56 5.19 4.41
C VAL A 34 -2.56 4.84 5.89
N LYS A 35 -3.74 4.58 6.45
CA LYS A 35 -3.92 4.34 7.88
C LYS A 35 -4.48 2.94 8.12
N TYR A 36 -4.07 2.34 9.24
CA TYR A 36 -4.66 1.12 9.76
C TYR A 36 -6.16 1.31 10.04
N ASN A 37 -6.97 0.32 9.65
CA ASN A 37 -8.40 0.30 9.89
C ASN A 37 -8.82 -1.10 10.36
N ALA A 38 -9.22 -1.23 11.61
CA ALA A 38 -9.66 -2.51 12.18
C ALA A 38 -10.88 -3.12 11.47
N ALA A 39 -11.72 -2.29 10.84
CA ALA A 39 -12.88 -2.76 10.08
C ALA A 39 -12.50 -3.51 8.78
N THR A 40 -11.26 -3.34 8.30
CA THR A 40 -10.74 -4.02 7.10
C THR A 40 -9.70 -5.10 7.42
N GLU A 41 -9.66 -5.58 8.66
CA GLU A 41 -8.75 -6.65 9.04
C GLU A 41 -9.01 -7.92 8.22
N THR A 42 -7.93 -8.57 7.84
CA THR A 42 -7.91 -9.81 7.06
C THR A 42 -6.71 -10.65 7.46
N THR A 43 -6.78 -11.94 7.17
CA THR A 43 -5.64 -12.85 7.31
C THR A 43 -5.21 -13.29 5.93
N ILE A 44 -3.92 -13.21 5.65
CA ILE A 44 -3.30 -13.79 4.46
C ILE A 44 -2.23 -14.79 4.87
N THR A 45 -2.09 -15.85 4.07
CA THR A 45 -1.07 -16.88 4.26
C THR A 45 -0.31 -17.07 2.94
N GLY A 46 1.00 -17.18 3.01
CA GLY A 46 1.80 -17.37 1.82
C GLY A 46 3.29 -17.50 2.11
N THR A 47 4.08 -17.41 1.05
CA THR A 47 5.53 -17.46 1.09
C THR A 47 6.11 -16.09 0.75
N ILE A 48 7.06 -15.63 1.52
CA ILE A 48 7.78 -14.38 1.25
C ILE A 48 8.60 -14.54 -0.03
N GLU A 49 8.40 -13.65 -0.99
CA GLU A 49 9.22 -13.58 -2.21
C GLU A 49 10.34 -12.54 -2.10
N GLN A 50 10.05 -11.45 -1.41
CA GLN A 50 10.96 -10.31 -1.33
C GLN A 50 10.82 -9.59 0.01
N VAL A 51 11.93 -9.08 0.52
CA VAL A 51 11.99 -8.19 1.69
C VAL A 51 12.66 -6.90 1.26
N GLU A 52 12.04 -5.77 1.53
CA GLU A 52 12.51 -4.44 1.10
C GLU A 52 12.31 -3.40 2.19
N ASP A 53 13.24 -2.46 2.27
CA ASP A 53 13.11 -1.27 3.11
C ASP A 53 12.99 -0.03 2.21
N PHE A 54 11.89 0.71 2.32
CA PHE A 54 11.67 1.95 1.55
C PHE A 54 10.77 2.93 2.31
N ALA A 55 10.65 4.17 1.79
CA ALA A 55 9.78 5.20 2.37
C ALA A 55 8.32 4.71 2.42
N CYS A 56 7.80 4.52 3.64
CA CYS A 56 6.52 3.89 3.88
C CYS A 56 5.39 4.92 4.04
N PRO A 57 4.30 4.83 3.27
CA PRO A 57 3.18 5.75 3.38
C PRO A 57 2.40 5.61 4.70
N VAL A 58 2.56 4.48 5.39
CA VAL A 58 1.93 4.21 6.68
C VAL A 58 2.66 4.91 7.84
N ASN A 59 3.95 5.19 7.67
CA ASN A 59 4.83 5.74 8.70
C ASN A 59 5.27 7.18 8.37
N ASP A 60 4.39 7.99 7.77
CA ASP A 60 4.66 9.38 7.39
C ASP A 60 5.93 9.55 6.52
N GLY A 61 6.23 8.55 5.68
CA GLY A 61 7.40 8.55 4.80
C GLY A 61 8.71 8.08 5.47
N GLU A 62 8.69 7.68 6.74
CA GLU A 62 9.83 6.99 7.36
C GLU A 62 10.13 5.68 6.63
N ILE A 63 11.41 5.29 6.60
CA ILE A 63 11.79 4.00 6.02
C ILE A 63 11.14 2.87 6.82
N GLY A 64 10.27 2.12 6.16
CA GLY A 64 9.59 0.95 6.69
C GLY A 64 10.10 -0.35 6.08
N SER A 65 10.02 -1.43 6.83
CA SER A 65 10.26 -2.77 6.32
C SER A 65 8.98 -3.36 5.74
N HIS A 66 9.10 -3.92 4.55
CA HIS A 66 8.01 -4.51 3.78
C HIS A 66 8.39 -5.91 3.33
N ILE A 67 7.38 -6.76 3.21
CA ILE A 67 7.52 -8.09 2.58
C ILE A 67 6.49 -8.25 1.47
N LYS A 68 6.89 -8.86 0.36
CA LYS A 68 5.97 -9.32 -0.67
C LYS A 68 5.65 -10.78 -0.44
N VAL A 69 4.39 -11.07 -0.18
CA VAL A 69 3.90 -12.42 0.14
C VAL A 69 3.12 -12.97 -1.04
N ARG A 70 3.58 -14.10 -1.59
CA ARG A 70 2.82 -14.86 -2.58
C ARG A 70 1.75 -15.68 -1.90
N THR A 71 0.50 -15.31 -2.13
CA THR A 71 -0.69 -16.00 -1.66
C THR A 71 -1.29 -16.87 -2.77
N ALA A 72 -2.37 -17.57 -2.48
CA ALA A 72 -3.12 -18.35 -3.48
C ALA A 72 -3.72 -17.48 -4.61
N THR A 73 -3.95 -16.18 -4.37
CA THR A 73 -4.62 -15.28 -5.31
C THR A 73 -3.69 -14.25 -5.95
N GLY A 74 -2.43 -14.16 -5.53
CA GLY A 74 -1.44 -13.23 -6.07
C GLY A 74 -0.44 -12.76 -5.03
N ILE A 75 0.36 -11.76 -5.40
CA ILE A 75 1.36 -11.17 -4.52
C ILE A 75 0.70 -10.00 -3.77
N VAL A 76 0.87 -9.99 -2.46
CA VAL A 76 0.40 -8.92 -1.57
C VAL A 76 1.61 -8.27 -0.91
N GLU A 77 1.67 -6.94 -0.96
CA GLU A 77 2.66 -6.18 -0.20
C GLU A 77 2.18 -5.97 1.23
N VAL A 78 3.05 -6.25 2.19
CA VAL A 78 2.77 -6.15 3.62
C VAL A 78 3.68 -5.11 4.25
N HIS A 79 3.10 -4.08 4.83
CA HIS A 79 3.80 -3.07 5.60
C HIS A 79 3.97 -3.58 7.04
N LEU A 80 5.20 -3.84 7.47
CA LEU A 80 5.50 -4.37 8.80
C LEU A 80 5.61 -3.25 9.85
N ALA A 81 6.80 -2.69 10.00
CA ALA A 81 7.12 -1.64 10.97
C ALA A 81 8.26 -0.75 10.43
N PRO A 82 8.55 0.39 11.09
CA PRO A 82 9.75 1.16 10.76
C PRO A 82 11.00 0.30 10.80
N ALA A 83 11.84 0.39 9.77
CA ALA A 83 13.03 -0.45 9.62
C ALA A 83 14.00 -0.31 10.81
N ARG A 84 14.07 0.89 11.43
CA ARG A 84 14.86 1.11 12.66
C ARG A 84 14.37 0.25 13.83
N ILE A 85 13.06 0.03 13.95
CA ILE A 85 12.47 -0.79 15.01
C ILE A 85 12.76 -2.27 14.74
N MET A 86 12.60 -2.72 13.48
CA MET A 86 12.95 -4.08 13.09
C MET A 86 14.41 -4.41 13.44
N ARG A 87 15.34 -3.49 13.11
CA ARG A 87 16.77 -3.67 13.44
C ARG A 87 17.04 -3.63 14.94
N ALA A 88 16.40 -2.71 15.68
CA ALA A 88 16.60 -2.59 17.13
C ALA A 88 16.20 -3.86 17.90
N HIS A 89 15.23 -4.61 17.37
CA HIS A 89 14.72 -5.85 17.96
C HIS A 89 15.22 -7.12 17.26
N ASP A 90 16.19 -6.98 16.35
CA ASP A 90 16.76 -8.08 15.54
C ASP A 90 15.72 -8.94 14.82
N ILE A 91 14.60 -8.32 14.40
CA ILE A 91 13.54 -8.98 13.63
C ILE A 91 13.93 -8.97 12.16
N LYS A 92 14.07 -10.15 11.58
CA LYS A 92 14.45 -10.35 10.18
C LYS A 92 13.52 -11.37 9.53
N PHE A 93 13.06 -11.05 8.35
CA PHE A 93 12.37 -11.98 7.46
C PHE A 93 13.23 -12.23 6.23
N ALA A 94 13.03 -13.38 5.58
CA ALA A 94 13.77 -13.75 4.38
C ALA A 94 12.83 -14.33 3.31
N ALA A 95 13.24 -14.21 2.04
CA ALA A 95 12.57 -14.89 0.95
C ALA A 95 12.57 -16.41 1.16
N GLY A 96 11.45 -17.08 0.82
CA GLY A 96 11.25 -18.49 1.02
C GLY A 96 10.57 -18.86 2.35
N GLU A 97 10.51 -17.97 3.32
CA GLU A 97 9.81 -18.21 4.58
C GLU A 97 8.29 -18.20 4.39
N ARG A 98 7.60 -19.14 5.03
CA ARG A 98 6.14 -19.18 5.08
C ARG A 98 5.65 -18.36 6.25
N VAL A 99 4.65 -17.51 5.98
CA VAL A 99 4.08 -16.62 7.00
C VAL A 99 2.56 -16.61 6.93
N GLU A 100 1.95 -16.35 8.08
CA GLU A 100 0.58 -15.92 8.21
C GLU A 100 0.59 -14.49 8.74
N VAL A 101 -0.13 -13.59 8.08
CA VAL A 101 -0.20 -12.17 8.41
C VAL A 101 -1.65 -11.82 8.71
N TRP A 102 -1.90 -11.28 9.88
CA TRP A 102 -3.15 -10.63 10.24
C TRP A 102 -2.97 -9.12 10.26
N GLY A 103 -3.80 -8.40 9.54
CA GLY A 103 -3.67 -6.95 9.43
C GLY A 103 -4.79 -6.29 8.66
N SER A 104 -4.70 -4.99 8.53
CA SER A 104 -5.66 -4.16 7.83
C SER A 104 -5.38 -4.15 6.34
N LYS A 105 -6.38 -4.53 5.53
CA LYS A 105 -6.35 -4.37 4.08
C LYS A 105 -6.51 -2.89 3.73
N VAL A 106 -5.63 -2.39 2.89
CA VAL A 106 -5.61 -1.00 2.43
C VAL A 106 -5.39 -0.93 0.91
N HIS A 107 -5.77 0.19 0.31
CA HIS A 107 -5.49 0.45 -1.10
C HIS A 107 -4.37 1.47 -1.21
N TYR A 108 -3.32 1.12 -1.91
CA TYR A 108 -2.18 2.00 -2.16
C TYR A 108 -1.67 1.85 -3.60
N LYS A 109 -1.51 2.96 -4.31
CA LYS A 109 -1.04 3.00 -5.72
C LYS A 109 -1.75 2.02 -6.65
N GLY A 110 -3.06 1.82 -6.45
CA GLY A 110 -3.87 0.93 -7.29
C GLY A 110 -3.79 -0.56 -6.96
N ALA A 111 -3.08 -0.94 -5.90
CA ALA A 111 -2.98 -2.30 -5.39
C ALA A 111 -3.62 -2.44 -4.00
N GLU A 112 -3.98 -3.67 -3.64
CA GLU A 112 -4.35 -4.02 -2.28
C GLU A 112 -3.10 -4.43 -1.52
N ASP A 113 -2.79 -3.69 -0.46
CA ASP A 113 -1.72 -3.97 0.47
C ASP A 113 -2.29 -4.35 1.85
N VAL A 114 -1.46 -4.88 2.74
CA VAL A 114 -1.83 -5.18 4.11
C VAL A 114 -0.89 -4.45 5.07
N ILE A 115 -1.44 -3.70 6.03
CA ILE A 115 -0.69 -3.18 7.16
C ILE A 115 -0.71 -4.25 8.24
N ALA A 116 0.42 -4.90 8.51
CA ALA A 116 0.50 -5.98 9.46
C ALA A 116 0.23 -5.51 10.89
N ARG A 117 -0.66 -6.22 11.57
CA ARG A 117 -0.84 -6.18 13.02
C ARG A 117 -0.04 -7.29 13.67
N GLU A 118 -0.18 -8.51 13.16
CA GLU A 118 0.48 -9.71 13.66
C GLU A 118 1.05 -10.51 12.50
N VAL A 119 2.21 -11.12 12.71
CA VAL A 119 2.83 -12.06 11.77
C VAL A 119 3.27 -13.30 12.53
N THR A 120 2.87 -14.46 12.04
CA THR A 120 3.33 -15.76 12.53
C THR A 120 4.24 -16.39 11.49
N ARG A 121 5.41 -16.86 11.92
CA ARG A 121 6.40 -17.58 11.11
C ARG A 121 6.84 -18.84 11.84
N GLY A 122 6.33 -19.99 11.44
CA GLY A 122 6.56 -21.23 12.18
C GLY A 122 6.01 -21.13 13.61
N THR A 123 6.88 -21.13 14.60
CA THR A 123 6.54 -20.95 16.03
C THR A 123 6.73 -19.52 16.51
N ASP A 124 7.36 -18.67 15.72
CA ASP A 124 7.62 -17.29 16.08
C ASP A 124 6.38 -16.43 15.85
N PHE A 125 6.05 -15.60 16.81
CA PHE A 125 4.93 -14.68 16.77
C PHE A 125 5.42 -13.25 16.99
N TYR A 126 4.99 -12.35 16.11
CA TYR A 126 5.34 -10.93 16.15
C TYR A 126 4.06 -10.11 16.13
N GLN A 127 3.82 -9.32 17.15
CA GLN A 127 2.76 -8.32 17.15
C GLN A 127 3.39 -6.95 16.92
N PHE A 128 3.08 -6.33 15.80
CA PHE A 128 3.58 -5.00 15.43
C PHE A 128 2.66 -3.88 15.90
N ARG A 129 1.34 -4.13 15.93
CA ARG A 129 0.34 -3.11 16.26
C ARG A 129 -0.74 -3.65 17.18
N ASP A 130 -1.34 -2.75 17.95
CA ASP A 130 -2.59 -3.01 18.66
C ASP A 130 -3.81 -2.87 17.74
N GLN A 131 -5.01 -3.04 18.29
CA GLN A 131 -6.28 -2.92 17.55
C GLN A 131 -6.53 -1.52 16.97
N SER A 132 -5.92 -0.49 17.55
CA SER A 132 -6.02 0.89 17.05
C SER A 132 -5.05 1.18 15.91
N GLY A 133 -4.15 0.24 15.58
CA GLY A 133 -3.09 0.43 14.61
C GLY A 133 -1.83 1.09 15.15
N LYS A 134 -1.76 1.33 16.47
CA LYS A 134 -0.58 1.88 17.11
C LYS A 134 0.52 0.82 17.23
N LEU A 135 1.76 1.22 16.90
CA LEU A 135 2.94 0.37 17.08
C LEU A 135 3.13 0.00 18.55
N VAL A 136 3.25 -1.29 18.85
CA VAL A 136 3.45 -1.82 20.23
C VAL A 136 4.63 -2.78 20.32
N LEU A 137 4.98 -3.47 19.28
CA LEU A 137 5.98 -4.52 19.13
C LEU A 137 6.10 -5.47 20.34
N VAL A 138 5.56 -6.67 20.16
CA VAL A 138 5.69 -7.81 21.09
C VAL A 138 6.15 -9.01 20.28
N GLN A 139 7.10 -9.78 20.83
CA GLN A 139 7.68 -10.97 20.19
C GLN A 139 7.65 -12.14 21.17
N TYR A 140 7.19 -13.30 20.70
CA TYR A 140 7.18 -14.57 21.42
C TYR A 140 7.79 -15.67 20.57
#